data_8b6ec9fe4845ae8b34d7acdad22c4528
#
_entry.id   8b6ec9fe4845ae8b34d7acdad22c4528
#
_cell.length_a   1.000
_cell.length_b   1.000
_cell.length_c   1.000
_cell.angle_alpha   90.00
_cell.angle_beta   90.00
_cell.angle_gamma   90.00
#
_symmetry.space_group_name_H-M   'P 1'
#
loop_
_entity.id
_entity.type
_entity.pdbx_description
1 polymer ?
#
loop_
_entity_poly.entity_id
_entity_poly.type
_entity_poly.pdbx_seq_one_letter_code
_entity_poly.pdbx_strand_id
1 'polypeptide(L)'
;MTHTRRASIVQALAIALGLFATAAAATAQVRIAYQTVVEPAKVAQADGLYEKATGQAIEWRKFESGAEVITAVASGDIQIGYVGSSPLAAAASRELPIETILVAAEIGSAEALVVRNGSGIAKPADLVGKKIAVPFVSTTHYSLLAALKHWGIDSKTLNIVNLRPTEITAAWQRGDIDAAYVWDPALGKIKESGTLLTSSAEVATWGAPTFDAWIVRRDFAQKNPAFVAQFVRITGQAYAAYRKDAKAFIANTANVDKIARLTGANAADVPELLAGSKFPTLAEQAAPALLGGGTVKALTDTAKFLKEQGKVDKVLADYGPYVSPKHVQAATQASGQAVAAAR
;
A
#
# COMPACT_ATOMS: atom_id res chain seq x y z
N MET A 1 -52.68 40.16 -63.70
CA MET A 1 -52.06 38.93 -64.16
C MET A 1 -51.31 38.33 -62.95
N THR A 2 -51.93 37.40 -62.43
CA THR A 2 -51.74 36.61 -61.21
C THR A 2 -50.90 35.38 -61.50
N HIS A 3 -50.37 34.79 -60.44
CA HIS A 3 -49.66 33.52 -60.25
C HIS A 3 -48.14 33.70 -60.21
N THR A 4 -47.43 33.31 -59.24
CA THR A 4 -47.37 32.17 -58.33
C THR A 4 -46.28 32.37 -57.30
N ARG A 5 -46.59 32.43 -56.01
CA ARG A 5 -45.62 32.32 -54.91
C ARG A 5 -46.23 31.44 -53.83
N ARG A 6 -46.17 30.14 -54.04
CA ARG A 6 -46.50 29.15 -53.01
C ARG A 6 -45.74 27.87 -53.34
N ALA A 7 -44.44 27.78 -52.96
CA ALA A 7 -43.75 26.50 -52.88
C ALA A 7 -42.30 26.76 -52.40
N SER A 8 -42.08 27.14 -51.15
CA SER A 8 -40.66 27.15 -50.57
C SER A 8 -40.66 27.23 -49.04
N ILE A 9 -41.66 26.70 -48.33
CA ILE A 9 -41.67 26.75 -46.85
C ILE A 9 -41.74 25.33 -46.19
N VAL A 10 -41.68 24.25 -46.95
CA VAL A 10 -41.84 22.89 -46.39
C VAL A 10 -40.50 22.11 -46.29
N GLN A 11 -39.38 22.63 -46.72
CA GLN A 11 -38.09 21.90 -46.66
C GLN A 11 -37.09 22.35 -45.58
N ALA A 12 -37.47 23.27 -44.69
CA ALA A 12 -36.55 23.77 -43.65
C ALA A 12 -36.78 23.15 -42.24
N LEU A 13 -37.68 22.17 -42.08
CA LEU A 13 -38.02 21.61 -40.76
C LEU A 13 -37.60 20.16 -40.51
N ALA A 14 -36.77 19.56 -41.38
CA ALA A 14 -36.40 18.14 -41.29
C ALA A 14 -34.90 17.89 -40.97
N ILE A 15 -34.11 18.90 -40.62
CA ILE A 15 -32.65 18.72 -40.34
C ILE A 15 -32.29 19.10 -38.88
N ALA A 16 -33.24 19.35 -38.01
CA ALA A 16 -32.97 19.71 -36.61
C ALA A 16 -33.12 18.53 -35.62
N LEU A 17 -33.26 17.29 -36.07
CA LEU A 17 -33.40 16.10 -35.20
C LEU A 17 -32.30 15.07 -35.52
N GLY A 18 -31.06 15.32 -35.17
CA GLY A 18 -30.01 14.33 -35.44
C GLY A 18 -28.66 14.55 -34.78
N LEU A 19 -28.57 15.45 -33.84
CA LEU A 19 -27.32 15.63 -33.09
C LEU A 19 -27.58 15.61 -31.58
N PHE A 20 -28.21 14.54 -31.08
CA PHE A 20 -27.90 14.09 -29.72
C PHE A 20 -26.53 13.44 -29.79
N ALA A 21 -25.49 14.26 -29.79
CA ALA A 21 -24.17 13.82 -29.41
C ALA A 21 -24.28 13.26 -28.00
N THR A 22 -24.31 11.94 -27.88
CA THR A 22 -24.00 11.27 -26.60
C THR A 22 -22.61 11.73 -26.21
N ALA A 23 -22.52 12.80 -25.45
CA ALA A 23 -21.33 13.09 -24.65
C ALA A 23 -21.21 11.88 -23.74
N ALA A 24 -20.44 10.89 -24.18
CA ALA A 24 -19.90 9.88 -23.30
C ALA A 24 -19.20 10.68 -22.20
N ALA A 25 -19.82 10.79 -21.03
CA ALA A 25 -19.19 11.37 -19.87
C ALA A 25 -17.88 10.58 -19.73
N ALA A 26 -16.75 11.23 -20.03
CA ALA A 26 -15.46 10.65 -19.77
C ALA A 26 -15.46 10.34 -18.28
N THR A 27 -15.67 9.08 -17.92
CA THR A 27 -15.62 8.65 -16.53
C THR A 27 -14.24 8.99 -16.05
N ALA A 28 -14.15 9.90 -15.08
CA ALA A 28 -12.88 10.36 -14.56
C ALA A 28 -12.09 9.12 -14.14
N GLN A 29 -10.89 8.97 -14.72
CA GLN A 29 -10.01 7.85 -14.47
C GLN A 29 -9.70 7.77 -12.98
N VAL A 30 -9.89 6.60 -12.36
CA VAL A 30 -9.56 6.39 -10.95
C VAL A 30 -8.04 6.22 -10.83
N ARG A 31 -7.42 7.01 -9.97
CA ARG A 31 -5.97 6.94 -9.73
C ARG A 31 -5.68 6.20 -8.42
N ILE A 32 -4.89 5.13 -8.54
CA ILE A 32 -4.54 4.25 -7.43
C ILE A 32 -3.02 4.24 -7.24
N ALA A 33 -2.57 4.58 -6.03
CA ALA A 33 -1.16 4.54 -5.67
C ALA A 33 -0.77 3.15 -5.16
N TYR A 34 0.35 2.64 -5.65
CA TYR A 34 0.97 1.43 -5.13
C TYR A 34 2.46 1.65 -4.87
N GLN A 35 3.05 0.80 -4.03
CA GLN A 35 4.48 0.76 -3.75
C GLN A 35 5.13 -0.49 -4.36
N THR A 36 6.46 -0.55 -4.31
CA THR A 36 7.25 -1.68 -4.82
C THR A 36 7.17 -2.94 -3.95
N VAL A 37 6.31 -2.95 -2.95
CA VAL A 37 6.11 -4.10 -2.05
C VAL A 37 5.60 -5.32 -2.83
N VAL A 38 6.22 -6.47 -2.55
CA VAL A 38 5.84 -7.76 -3.14
C VAL A 38 4.60 -8.29 -2.43
N GLU A 39 3.50 -8.42 -3.18
CA GLU A 39 2.22 -8.94 -2.68
C GLU A 39 1.46 -9.71 -3.78
N PRO A 40 0.58 -10.67 -3.44
CA PRO A 40 -0.15 -11.47 -4.44
C PRO A 40 -1.07 -10.65 -5.35
N ALA A 41 -1.60 -9.52 -4.86
CA ALA A 41 -2.52 -8.68 -5.62
C ALA A 41 -1.87 -7.98 -6.83
N LYS A 42 -0.54 -7.96 -6.93
CA LYS A 42 0.19 -7.50 -8.13
C LYS A 42 -0.16 -8.32 -9.36
N VAL A 43 -0.51 -9.61 -9.20
CA VAL A 43 -0.98 -10.43 -10.32
C VAL A 43 -2.31 -9.89 -10.85
N ALA A 44 -3.27 -9.59 -9.96
CA ALA A 44 -4.55 -9.02 -10.35
C ALA A 44 -4.39 -7.63 -11.01
N GLN A 45 -3.48 -6.80 -10.51
CA GLN A 45 -3.11 -5.51 -11.10
C GLN A 45 -2.55 -5.71 -12.52
N ALA A 46 -1.60 -6.62 -12.71
CA ALA A 46 -0.98 -6.89 -14.00
C ALA A 46 -1.95 -7.42 -15.06
N ASP A 47 -2.98 -8.16 -14.63
CA ASP A 47 -3.99 -8.78 -15.50
C ASP A 47 -5.20 -7.86 -15.78
N GLY A 48 -5.20 -6.64 -15.24
CA GLY A 48 -6.30 -5.68 -15.38
C GLY A 48 -7.62 -6.18 -14.76
N LEU A 49 -7.55 -7.00 -13.69
CA LEU A 49 -8.75 -7.57 -13.09
C LEU A 49 -9.59 -6.53 -12.34
N TYR A 50 -8.96 -5.48 -11.84
CA TYR A 50 -9.66 -4.36 -11.20
C TYR A 50 -10.48 -3.56 -12.20
N GLU A 51 -9.90 -3.23 -13.36
CA GLU A 51 -10.57 -2.54 -14.46
C GLU A 51 -11.74 -3.38 -15.00
N LYS A 52 -11.51 -4.67 -15.21
CA LYS A 52 -12.56 -5.60 -15.67
C LYS A 52 -13.72 -5.72 -14.67
N ALA A 53 -13.43 -5.76 -13.37
CA ALA A 53 -14.45 -5.93 -12.33
C ALA A 53 -15.22 -4.64 -12.04
N THR A 54 -14.59 -3.47 -12.16
CA THR A 54 -15.20 -2.17 -11.87
C THR A 54 -15.82 -1.51 -13.09
N GLY A 55 -15.44 -1.92 -14.31
CA GLY A 55 -15.83 -1.27 -15.56
C GLY A 55 -15.25 0.13 -15.72
N GLN A 56 -14.27 0.52 -14.91
CA GLN A 56 -13.64 1.84 -14.93
C GLN A 56 -12.16 1.76 -15.30
N ALA A 57 -11.67 2.76 -16.03
CA ALA A 57 -10.26 2.90 -16.30
C ALA A 57 -9.51 3.28 -15.02
N ILE A 58 -8.38 2.60 -14.76
CA ILE A 58 -7.55 2.84 -13.58
C ILE A 58 -6.16 3.31 -14.05
N GLU A 59 -5.68 4.39 -13.47
CA GLU A 59 -4.30 4.84 -13.59
C GLU A 59 -3.54 4.40 -12.34
N TRP A 60 -2.69 3.39 -12.50
CA TRP A 60 -1.82 2.91 -11.43
C TRP A 60 -0.55 3.76 -11.35
N ARG A 61 -0.34 4.44 -10.20
CA ARG A 61 0.83 5.26 -9.94
C ARG A 61 1.74 4.62 -8.92
N LYS A 62 3.00 4.42 -9.31
CA LYS A 62 4.04 3.89 -8.44
C LYS A 62 4.66 5.00 -7.59
N PHE A 63 4.79 4.73 -6.30
CA PHE A 63 5.47 5.58 -5.32
C PHE A 63 6.55 4.78 -4.60
N GLU A 64 7.58 5.47 -4.10
CA GLU A 64 8.68 4.82 -3.40
C GLU A 64 8.45 4.69 -1.90
N SER A 65 7.52 5.48 -1.33
CA SER A 65 7.21 5.44 0.11
C SER A 65 5.76 5.73 0.41
N GLY A 66 5.28 5.23 1.57
CA GLY A 66 3.94 5.54 2.07
C GLY A 66 3.74 7.02 2.40
N ALA A 67 4.78 7.75 2.76
CA ALA A 67 4.73 9.20 3.00
C ALA A 67 4.41 9.97 1.70
N GLU A 68 4.99 9.56 0.58
CA GLU A 68 4.67 10.14 -0.75
C GLU A 68 3.23 9.81 -1.16
N VAL A 69 2.77 8.57 -0.94
CA VAL A 69 1.37 8.17 -1.19
C VAL A 69 0.41 9.06 -0.38
N ILE A 70 0.67 9.26 0.92
CA ILE A 70 -0.16 10.12 1.77
C ILE A 70 -0.20 11.56 1.25
N THR A 71 0.91 12.09 0.77
CA THR A 71 0.96 13.44 0.18
C THR A 71 0.07 13.52 -1.06
N ALA A 72 0.12 12.53 -1.96
CA ALA A 72 -0.69 12.47 -3.16
C ALA A 72 -2.19 12.23 -2.86
N VAL A 73 -2.51 11.47 -1.81
CA VAL A 73 -3.89 11.31 -1.33
C VAL A 73 -4.41 12.62 -0.72
N ALA A 74 -3.60 13.31 0.08
CA ALA A 74 -3.99 14.57 0.71
C ALA A 74 -4.27 15.69 -0.30
N SER A 75 -3.51 15.75 -1.41
CA SER A 75 -3.73 16.71 -2.50
C SER A 75 -5.00 16.41 -3.34
N GLY A 76 -5.60 15.22 -3.18
CA GLY A 76 -6.73 14.79 -4.00
C GLY A 76 -6.34 14.09 -5.30
N ASP A 77 -5.05 13.95 -5.57
CA ASP A 77 -4.55 13.35 -6.80
C ASP A 77 -4.76 11.83 -6.85
N ILE A 78 -4.74 11.17 -5.70
CA ILE A 78 -4.94 9.72 -5.54
C ILE A 78 -6.20 9.45 -4.75
N GLN A 79 -7.01 8.48 -5.20
CA GLN A 79 -8.26 8.07 -4.56
C GLN A 79 -8.07 6.87 -3.62
N ILE A 80 -7.24 5.89 -4.01
CA ILE A 80 -6.93 4.70 -3.23
C ILE A 80 -5.41 4.57 -3.15
N GLY A 81 -4.86 4.21 -1.99
CA GLY A 81 -3.41 4.12 -1.81
C GLY A 81 -2.98 2.94 -0.94
N TYR A 82 -1.81 2.40 -1.25
CA TYR A 82 -1.13 1.38 -0.44
C TYR A 82 -0.13 2.06 0.49
N VAL A 83 -0.26 1.86 1.80
CA VAL A 83 0.58 2.52 2.81
C VAL A 83 0.89 1.61 3.98
N GLY A 84 2.04 1.80 4.61
CA GLY A 84 2.38 1.16 5.87
C GLY A 84 1.63 1.76 7.07
N SER A 85 1.59 1.04 8.19
CA SER A 85 0.92 1.45 9.44
C SER A 85 1.45 2.78 10.00
N SER A 86 2.74 3.05 9.85
CA SER A 86 3.36 4.28 10.36
C SER A 86 2.92 5.53 9.58
N PRO A 87 3.03 5.61 8.24
CA PRO A 87 2.48 6.75 7.49
C PRO A 87 0.96 6.86 7.62
N LEU A 88 0.23 5.75 7.77
CA LEU A 88 -1.21 5.76 8.04
C LEU A 88 -1.53 6.41 9.39
N ALA A 89 -0.82 6.04 10.46
CA ALA A 89 -1.00 6.65 11.78
C ALA A 89 -0.67 8.15 11.76
N ALA A 90 0.39 8.54 11.05
CA ALA A 90 0.75 9.96 10.87
C ALA A 90 -0.33 10.74 10.10
N ALA A 91 -0.89 10.15 9.04
CA ALA A 91 -1.98 10.76 8.27
C ALA A 91 -3.27 10.91 9.09
N ALA A 92 -3.64 9.89 9.85
CA ALA A 92 -4.78 9.91 10.75
C ALA A 92 -4.61 10.97 11.85
N SER A 93 -3.40 11.07 12.45
CA SER A 93 -3.09 12.10 13.46
C SER A 93 -3.17 13.53 12.92
N ARG A 94 -3.03 13.72 11.59
CA ARG A 94 -3.27 14.99 10.88
C ARG A 94 -4.72 15.17 10.41
N GLU A 95 -5.60 14.23 10.80
CA GLU A 95 -7.04 14.25 10.48
C GLU A 95 -7.33 14.28 8.97
N LEU A 96 -6.47 13.64 8.15
CA LEU A 96 -6.75 13.52 6.72
C LEU A 96 -8.05 12.70 6.49
N PRO A 97 -8.88 13.06 5.48
CA PRO A 97 -10.16 12.42 5.24
C PRO A 97 -10.02 11.07 4.53
N ILE A 98 -9.40 10.12 5.20
CA ILE A 98 -9.12 8.76 4.71
C ILE A 98 -9.73 7.71 5.62
N GLU A 99 -9.90 6.50 5.10
CA GLU A 99 -10.23 5.30 5.87
C GLU A 99 -9.45 4.08 5.35
N THR A 100 -9.07 3.20 6.26
CA THR A 100 -8.47 1.90 5.95
C THR A 100 -9.57 0.94 5.52
N ILE A 101 -9.43 0.34 4.35
CA ILE A 101 -10.43 -0.56 3.76
C ILE A 101 -10.00 -2.03 3.77
N LEU A 102 -8.69 -2.28 3.93
CA LEU A 102 -8.12 -3.62 3.99
C LEU A 102 -6.74 -3.57 4.65
N VAL A 103 -6.44 -4.49 5.57
CA VAL A 103 -5.07 -4.78 5.99
C VAL A 103 -4.44 -5.62 4.87
N ALA A 104 -3.43 -5.07 4.20
CA ALA A 104 -2.83 -5.69 3.04
C ALA A 104 -1.83 -6.78 3.40
N ALA A 105 -0.98 -6.51 4.40
CA ALA A 105 0.02 -7.45 4.88
C ALA A 105 0.34 -7.22 6.36
N GLU A 106 0.48 -8.27 7.13
CA GLU A 106 1.20 -8.25 8.41
C GLU A 106 2.69 -8.44 8.07
N ILE A 107 3.52 -7.43 8.34
CA ILE A 107 4.92 -7.40 7.88
C ILE A 107 5.79 -8.26 8.78
N GLY A 108 6.59 -9.11 8.15
CA GLY A 108 7.56 -9.97 8.80
C GLY A 108 8.99 -9.70 8.32
N SER A 109 9.66 -10.72 7.79
CA SER A 109 11.04 -10.63 7.29
C SER A 109 11.19 -9.89 5.96
N ALA A 110 10.08 -9.47 5.33
CA ALA A 110 10.08 -8.63 4.13
C ALA A 110 10.69 -7.24 4.35
N GLU A 111 10.89 -6.83 5.62
CA GLU A 111 11.62 -5.63 6.02
C GLU A 111 12.73 -5.99 7.00
N ALA A 112 13.93 -5.44 6.82
CA ALA A 112 15.07 -5.77 7.67
C ALA A 112 16.12 -4.65 7.77
N LEU A 113 16.84 -4.64 8.90
CA LEU A 113 18.06 -3.86 9.13
C LEU A 113 19.26 -4.69 8.69
N VAL A 114 19.94 -4.21 7.68
CA VAL A 114 21.18 -4.81 7.15
C VAL A 114 22.36 -3.90 7.45
N VAL A 115 23.45 -4.46 7.92
CA VAL A 115 24.71 -3.77 8.14
C VAL A 115 25.70 -4.12 7.03
N ARG A 116 26.44 -3.12 6.53
CA ARG A 116 27.38 -3.31 5.43
C ARG A 116 28.59 -4.11 5.91
N ASN A 117 29.01 -5.10 5.13
CA ASN A 117 30.22 -5.87 5.42
C ASN A 117 31.43 -4.92 5.49
N GLY A 118 32.24 -5.06 6.52
CA GLY A 118 33.39 -4.19 6.77
C GLY A 118 33.07 -2.85 7.46
N SER A 119 31.79 -2.57 7.82
CA SER A 119 31.41 -1.37 8.59
C SER A 119 31.85 -1.39 10.06
N GLY A 120 32.30 -2.55 10.55
CA GLY A 120 32.66 -2.75 11.96
C GLY A 120 31.46 -2.95 12.87
N ILE A 121 30.27 -3.21 12.30
CA ILE A 121 29.04 -3.51 13.05
C ILE A 121 28.86 -5.04 13.10
N ALA A 122 29.00 -5.64 14.27
CA ALA A 122 28.77 -7.06 14.50
C ALA A 122 27.58 -7.33 15.44
N LYS A 123 27.18 -6.34 16.24
CA LYS A 123 26.09 -6.41 17.22
C LYS A 123 25.41 -5.05 17.36
N PRO A 124 24.21 -4.95 17.94
CA PRO A 124 23.46 -3.69 18.06
C PRO A 124 24.24 -2.53 18.68
N ALA A 125 25.04 -2.78 19.72
CA ALA A 125 25.84 -1.73 20.37
C ALA A 125 26.84 -1.04 19.44
N ASP A 126 27.29 -1.69 18.36
CA ASP A 126 28.24 -1.14 17.40
C ASP A 126 27.59 -0.14 16.43
N LEU A 127 26.25 0.04 16.49
CA LEU A 127 25.51 1.05 15.72
C LEU A 127 25.79 2.49 16.18
N VAL A 128 26.29 2.68 17.43
CA VAL A 128 26.60 4.01 17.97
C VAL A 128 27.63 4.71 17.09
N GLY A 129 27.31 5.95 16.71
CA GLY A 129 28.13 6.78 15.81
C GLY A 129 28.05 6.42 14.33
N LYS A 130 27.33 5.36 13.95
CA LYS A 130 27.19 4.89 12.57
C LYS A 130 26.12 5.65 11.81
N LYS A 131 26.26 5.65 10.48
CA LYS A 131 25.32 6.28 9.56
C LYS A 131 24.31 5.26 9.04
N ILE A 132 23.06 5.42 9.43
CA ILE A 132 21.99 4.46 9.15
C ILE A 132 20.93 5.12 8.28
N ALA A 133 20.67 4.56 7.11
CA ALA A 133 19.64 5.04 6.22
C ALA A 133 18.30 4.34 6.43
N VAL A 134 17.23 5.12 6.42
CA VAL A 134 15.85 4.61 6.51
C VAL A 134 14.89 5.63 5.89
N PRO A 135 13.84 5.21 5.16
CA PRO A 135 12.79 6.15 4.73
C PRO A 135 12.00 6.64 5.94
N PHE A 136 12.00 7.97 6.21
CA PHE A 136 11.34 8.51 7.39
C PHE A 136 9.83 8.34 7.35
N VAL A 137 9.23 8.17 8.53
CA VAL A 137 7.79 7.91 8.74
C VAL A 137 7.30 6.61 8.06
N SER A 138 8.20 5.70 7.68
CA SER A 138 7.86 4.36 7.19
C SER A 138 7.71 3.35 8.32
N THR A 139 7.25 2.15 8.01
CA THR A 139 7.25 0.96 8.88
C THR A 139 8.66 0.60 9.32
N THR A 140 9.63 0.65 8.39
CA THR A 140 11.05 0.39 8.70
C THR A 140 11.65 1.45 9.62
N HIS A 141 11.26 2.71 9.52
CA HIS A 141 11.68 3.73 10.48
C HIS A 141 11.13 3.46 11.89
N TYR A 142 9.85 3.08 11.97
CA TYR A 142 9.23 2.65 13.23
C TYR A 142 9.97 1.44 13.81
N SER A 143 10.23 0.42 13.00
CA SER A 143 10.93 -0.80 13.42
C SER A 143 12.37 -0.51 13.85
N LEU A 144 13.10 0.37 13.15
CA LEU A 144 14.44 0.80 13.57
C LEU A 144 14.42 1.43 14.96
N LEU A 145 13.54 2.40 15.19
CA LEU A 145 13.47 3.10 16.46
C LEU A 145 12.99 2.18 17.59
N ALA A 146 12.07 1.25 17.30
CA ALA A 146 11.63 0.23 18.25
C ALA A 146 12.77 -0.73 18.61
N ALA A 147 13.57 -1.16 17.64
CA ALA A 147 14.75 -1.99 17.85
C ALA A 147 15.80 -1.28 18.72
N LEU A 148 16.09 -0.02 18.41
CA LEU A 148 17.02 0.79 19.23
C LEU A 148 16.53 0.91 20.68
N LYS A 149 15.24 1.17 20.88
CA LYS A 149 14.61 1.22 22.22
C LYS A 149 14.76 -0.13 22.95
N HIS A 150 14.47 -1.24 22.27
CA HIS A 150 14.62 -2.58 22.83
C HIS A 150 16.07 -2.88 23.26
N TRP A 151 17.04 -2.45 22.47
CA TRP A 151 18.48 -2.62 22.78
C TRP A 151 19.03 -1.60 23.78
N GLY A 152 18.22 -0.64 24.24
CA GLY A 152 18.65 0.43 25.15
C GLY A 152 19.60 1.45 24.52
N ILE A 153 19.54 1.63 23.20
CA ILE A 153 20.37 2.55 22.43
C ILE A 153 19.60 3.84 22.18
N ASP A 154 20.15 4.99 22.61
CA ASP A 154 19.56 6.29 22.27
C ASP A 154 19.77 6.60 20.78
N SER A 155 18.68 6.78 20.06
CA SER A 155 18.70 7.08 18.61
C SER A 155 19.49 8.35 18.26
N LYS A 156 19.67 9.28 19.21
CA LYS A 156 20.48 10.50 19.04
C LYS A 156 21.98 10.22 18.96
N THR A 157 22.41 9.03 19.37
CA THR A 157 23.82 8.60 19.26
C THR A 157 24.17 8.06 17.87
N LEU A 158 23.18 7.90 16.99
CA LEU A 158 23.32 7.45 15.62
C LEU A 158 23.15 8.61 14.64
N ASN A 159 23.75 8.51 13.46
CA ASN A 159 23.44 9.41 12.35
C ASN A 159 22.36 8.77 11.46
N ILE A 160 21.10 8.93 11.85
CA ILE A 160 19.96 8.39 11.08
C ILE A 160 19.61 9.36 9.96
N VAL A 161 19.70 8.92 8.70
CA VAL A 161 19.45 9.73 7.51
C VAL A 161 18.20 9.26 6.77
N ASN A 162 17.43 10.26 6.30
CA ASN A 162 16.23 10.01 5.49
C ASN A 162 16.63 9.81 4.03
N LEU A 163 16.50 8.60 3.53
CA LEU A 163 16.72 8.29 2.12
C LEU A 163 15.57 7.40 1.61
N ARG A 164 15.14 7.63 0.36
CA ARG A 164 14.21 6.73 -0.33
C ARG A 164 14.87 5.41 -0.67
N PRO A 165 14.13 4.30 -0.90
CA PRO A 165 14.71 2.99 -1.19
C PRO A 165 15.73 3.00 -2.33
N THR A 166 15.47 3.73 -3.42
CA THR A 166 16.44 3.86 -4.54
C THR A 166 17.69 4.63 -4.14
N GLU A 167 17.56 5.68 -3.32
CA GLU A 167 18.68 6.45 -2.78
C GLU A 167 19.51 5.63 -1.78
N ILE A 168 18.87 4.77 -0.98
CA ILE A 168 19.55 3.80 -0.08
C ILE A 168 20.43 2.88 -0.91
N THR A 169 19.91 2.28 -1.98
CA THR A 169 20.70 1.40 -2.85
C THR A 169 21.92 2.13 -3.42
N ALA A 170 21.74 3.35 -3.90
CA ALA A 170 22.85 4.15 -4.45
C ALA A 170 23.89 4.54 -3.39
N ALA A 171 23.44 4.98 -2.20
CA ALA A 171 24.35 5.34 -1.08
C ALA A 171 25.10 4.11 -0.55
N TRP A 172 24.45 2.94 -0.50
CA TRP A 172 25.06 1.68 -0.13
C TRP A 172 26.20 1.28 -1.08
N GLN A 173 25.95 1.35 -2.38
CA GLN A 173 26.96 1.01 -3.41
C GLN A 173 28.20 1.90 -3.32
N ARG A 174 28.03 3.19 -3.00
CA ARG A 174 29.15 4.12 -2.80
C ARG A 174 29.86 3.97 -1.45
N GLY A 175 29.25 3.23 -0.50
CA GLY A 175 29.78 3.13 0.85
C GLY A 175 29.49 4.35 1.73
N ASP A 176 28.50 5.18 1.39
CA ASP A 176 28.14 6.40 2.08
C ASP A 176 27.35 6.14 3.38
N ILE A 177 26.86 4.92 3.60
CA ILE A 177 26.08 4.49 4.77
C ILE A 177 26.62 3.15 5.30
N ASP A 178 26.52 2.96 6.62
CA ASP A 178 27.02 1.77 7.31
C ASP A 178 25.94 0.69 7.46
N ALA A 179 24.67 1.11 7.54
CA ALA A 179 23.52 0.22 7.65
C ALA A 179 22.28 0.85 6.99
N ALA A 180 21.29 0.02 6.70
CA ALA A 180 19.98 0.50 6.22
C ALA A 180 18.86 -0.43 6.68
N TYR A 181 17.72 0.15 7.05
CA TYR A 181 16.47 -0.57 7.29
C TYR A 181 15.50 -0.26 6.15
N VAL A 182 15.19 -1.25 5.35
CA VAL A 182 14.44 -1.04 4.10
C VAL A 182 13.74 -2.33 3.67
N TRP A 183 12.91 -2.26 2.62
CA TRP A 183 12.22 -3.35 1.94
C TRP A 183 12.71 -3.50 0.49
N ASP A 184 12.22 -4.52 -0.19
CA ASP A 184 12.59 -4.79 -1.59
C ASP A 184 12.04 -3.76 -2.60
N PRO A 185 12.78 -3.53 -3.71
CA PRO A 185 14.00 -4.23 -4.16
C PRO A 185 15.31 -3.77 -3.52
N ALA A 186 15.30 -2.70 -2.71
CA ALA A 186 16.51 -2.17 -2.09
C ALA A 186 17.09 -3.16 -1.06
N LEU A 187 16.26 -3.86 -0.29
CA LEU A 187 16.70 -4.85 0.68
C LEU A 187 17.50 -5.97 0.02
N GLY A 188 17.00 -6.56 -1.06
CA GLY A 188 17.72 -7.60 -1.82
C GLY A 188 19.09 -7.12 -2.27
N LYS A 189 19.18 -5.88 -2.78
CA LYS A 189 20.45 -5.31 -3.25
C LYS A 189 21.47 -5.11 -2.15
N ILE A 190 21.06 -4.61 -0.98
CA ILE A 190 21.99 -4.39 0.14
C ILE A 190 22.40 -5.70 0.83
N LYS A 191 21.53 -6.73 0.79
CA LYS A 191 21.86 -8.08 1.30
C LYS A 191 23.00 -8.75 0.52
N GLU A 192 23.23 -8.40 -0.75
CA GLU A 192 24.33 -8.96 -1.56
C GLU A 192 25.72 -8.68 -0.95
N SER A 193 25.86 -7.59 -0.18
CA SER A 193 27.13 -7.15 0.44
C SER A 193 26.97 -6.71 1.90
N GLY A 194 25.92 -7.17 2.55
CA GLY A 194 25.61 -6.88 3.95
C GLY A 194 25.17 -8.10 4.73
N THR A 195 25.14 -7.93 6.04
CA THR A 195 24.71 -8.95 7.00
C THR A 195 23.44 -8.48 7.69
N LEU A 196 22.44 -9.35 7.82
CA LEU A 196 21.22 -9.09 8.55
C LEU A 196 21.53 -8.88 10.05
N LEU A 197 21.08 -7.75 10.61
CA LEU A 197 21.17 -7.48 12.05
C LEU A 197 19.87 -7.80 12.77
N THR A 198 18.72 -7.43 12.20
CA THR A 198 17.37 -7.77 12.68
C THR A 198 16.35 -7.61 11.55
N SER A 199 15.13 -8.11 11.77
CA SER A 199 13.99 -7.96 10.84
C SER A 199 12.77 -7.43 11.54
N SER A 200 11.78 -6.95 10.78
CA SER A 200 10.48 -6.55 11.34
C SER A 200 9.73 -7.72 11.98
N ALA A 201 10.00 -8.98 11.56
CA ALA A 201 9.49 -10.16 12.24
C ALA A 201 9.99 -10.27 13.68
N GLU A 202 11.29 -10.05 13.90
CA GLU A 202 11.89 -10.09 15.24
C GLU A 202 11.41 -8.89 16.08
N VAL A 203 11.40 -7.69 15.50
CA VAL A 203 10.88 -6.47 16.15
C VAL A 203 9.42 -6.63 16.60
N ALA A 204 8.60 -7.34 15.81
CA ALA A 204 7.23 -7.65 16.18
C ALA A 204 7.13 -8.50 17.46
N THR A 205 8.07 -9.44 17.69
CA THR A 205 8.11 -10.24 18.93
C THR A 205 8.41 -9.39 20.17
N TRP A 206 9.04 -8.23 19.98
CA TRP A 206 9.32 -7.25 21.06
C TRP A 206 8.12 -6.29 21.31
N GLY A 207 6.97 -6.54 20.66
CA GLY A 207 5.74 -5.79 20.84
C GLY A 207 5.56 -4.60 19.90
N ALA A 208 6.34 -4.51 18.83
CA ALA A 208 6.25 -3.45 17.83
C ALA A 208 5.94 -3.98 16.41
N PRO A 209 4.81 -4.72 16.20
CA PRO A 209 4.44 -5.22 14.89
C PRO A 209 4.05 -4.07 13.94
N THR A 210 4.33 -4.26 12.65
CA THR A 210 3.93 -3.36 11.58
C THR A 210 3.06 -4.08 10.56
N PHE A 211 2.27 -3.31 9.81
CA PHE A 211 1.42 -3.82 8.75
C PHE A 211 1.33 -2.84 7.60
N ASP A 212 0.94 -3.33 6.44
CA ASP A 212 0.52 -2.52 5.31
C ASP A 212 -0.99 -2.53 5.17
N ALA A 213 -1.53 -1.47 4.59
CA ALA A 213 -2.96 -1.29 4.40
C ALA A 213 -3.28 -0.63 3.06
N TRP A 214 -4.44 -0.96 2.51
CA TRP A 214 -5.11 -0.17 1.49
C TRP A 214 -6.02 0.85 2.16
N ILE A 215 -5.85 2.11 1.77
CA ILE A 215 -6.65 3.25 2.23
C ILE A 215 -7.43 3.84 1.07
N VAL A 216 -8.53 4.51 1.39
CA VAL A 216 -9.34 5.25 0.43
C VAL A 216 -9.67 6.63 0.97
N ARG A 217 -9.78 7.63 0.08
CA ARG A 217 -10.38 8.92 0.43
C ARG A 217 -11.86 8.75 0.75
N ARG A 218 -12.33 9.35 1.84
CA ARG A 218 -13.74 9.22 2.29
C ARG A 218 -14.74 9.74 1.25
N ASP A 219 -14.45 10.87 0.61
CA ASP A 219 -15.31 11.45 -0.42
C ASP A 219 -15.44 10.54 -1.64
N PHE A 220 -14.35 9.86 -2.05
CA PHE A 220 -14.39 8.88 -3.13
C PHE A 220 -15.17 7.63 -2.73
N ALA A 221 -14.95 7.09 -1.53
CA ALA A 221 -15.64 5.90 -1.03
C ALA A 221 -17.15 6.13 -0.91
N GLN A 222 -17.57 7.33 -0.48
CA GLN A 222 -19.00 7.69 -0.40
C GLN A 222 -19.66 7.77 -1.77
N LYS A 223 -18.98 8.32 -2.78
CA LYS A 223 -19.48 8.46 -4.14
C LYS A 223 -19.41 7.18 -4.97
N ASN A 224 -18.47 6.28 -4.63
CA ASN A 224 -18.14 5.09 -5.42
C ASN A 224 -18.09 3.80 -4.56
N PRO A 225 -19.13 3.50 -3.74
CA PRO A 225 -19.08 2.36 -2.81
C PRO A 225 -18.93 1.02 -3.53
N ALA A 226 -19.56 0.86 -4.71
CA ALA A 226 -19.45 -0.34 -5.51
C ALA A 226 -18.03 -0.56 -6.06
N PHE A 227 -17.34 0.50 -6.49
CA PHE A 227 -15.95 0.43 -6.92
C PHE A 227 -15.07 -0.07 -5.77
N VAL A 228 -15.18 0.53 -4.58
CA VAL A 228 -14.37 0.16 -3.41
C VAL A 228 -14.64 -1.28 -2.99
N ALA A 229 -15.90 -1.73 -2.99
CA ALA A 229 -16.25 -3.12 -2.70
C ALA A 229 -15.63 -4.10 -3.71
N GLN A 230 -15.65 -3.79 -5.01
CA GLN A 230 -15.02 -4.61 -6.04
C GLN A 230 -13.48 -4.61 -5.89
N PHE A 231 -12.87 -3.46 -5.62
CA PHE A 231 -11.43 -3.37 -5.35
C PHE A 231 -11.02 -4.28 -4.19
N VAL A 232 -11.71 -4.19 -3.05
CA VAL A 232 -11.47 -5.02 -1.88
C VAL A 232 -11.68 -6.51 -2.20
N ARG A 233 -12.72 -6.84 -2.96
CA ARG A 233 -13.02 -8.22 -3.37
C ARG A 233 -11.90 -8.82 -4.22
N ILE A 234 -11.44 -8.11 -5.27
CA ILE A 234 -10.36 -8.59 -6.16
C ILE A 234 -9.05 -8.75 -5.39
N THR A 235 -8.69 -7.78 -4.55
CA THR A 235 -7.51 -7.86 -3.69
C THR A 235 -7.58 -9.08 -2.76
N GLY A 236 -8.70 -9.25 -2.08
CA GLY A 236 -8.90 -10.39 -1.18
C GLY A 236 -8.90 -11.74 -1.89
N GLN A 237 -9.40 -11.83 -3.12
CA GLN A 237 -9.32 -13.04 -3.94
C GLN A 237 -7.87 -13.39 -4.30
N ALA A 238 -7.05 -12.41 -4.63
CA ALA A 238 -5.62 -12.62 -4.90
C ALA A 238 -4.88 -13.13 -3.65
N TYR A 239 -5.17 -12.56 -2.47
CA TYR A 239 -4.60 -13.04 -1.21
C TYR A 239 -5.07 -14.47 -0.87
N ALA A 240 -6.36 -14.75 -1.05
CA ALA A 240 -6.91 -16.09 -0.82
C ALA A 240 -6.30 -17.15 -1.77
N ALA A 241 -6.05 -16.80 -3.03
CA ALA A 241 -5.41 -17.68 -3.99
C ALA A 241 -3.99 -18.07 -3.55
N TYR A 242 -3.19 -17.08 -3.12
CA TYR A 242 -1.86 -17.34 -2.57
C TYR A 242 -1.93 -18.17 -1.26
N ARG A 243 -2.79 -17.77 -0.34
CA ARG A 243 -2.95 -18.42 0.97
C ARG A 243 -3.44 -19.86 0.88
N LYS A 244 -4.26 -20.19 -0.14
CA LYS A 244 -4.78 -21.53 -0.39
C LYS A 244 -3.68 -22.50 -0.75
N ASP A 245 -2.77 -22.11 -1.63
CA ASP A 245 -1.62 -22.93 -2.06
C ASP A 245 -0.48 -22.01 -2.56
N ALA A 246 0.33 -21.54 -1.61
CA ALA A 246 1.47 -20.67 -1.90
C ALA A 246 2.47 -21.36 -2.85
N LYS A 247 2.66 -22.68 -2.72
CA LYS A 247 3.57 -23.44 -3.56
C LYS A 247 3.11 -23.46 -5.02
N ALA A 248 1.84 -23.77 -5.26
CA ALA A 248 1.27 -23.73 -6.62
C ALA A 248 1.24 -22.30 -7.18
N PHE A 249 0.97 -21.29 -6.35
CA PHE A 249 0.96 -19.89 -6.77
C PHE A 249 2.33 -19.43 -7.29
N ILE A 250 3.43 -19.76 -6.60
CA ILE A 250 4.80 -19.41 -7.00
C ILE A 250 5.35 -20.33 -8.08
N ALA A 251 4.89 -21.58 -8.19
CA ALA A 251 5.27 -22.48 -9.28
C ALA A 251 4.74 -22.00 -10.64
N ASN A 252 3.69 -21.18 -10.65
CA ASN A 252 3.26 -20.43 -11.83
C ASN A 252 4.19 -19.24 -12.06
N THR A 253 5.22 -19.43 -12.89
CA THR A 253 6.23 -18.42 -13.18
C THR A 253 5.62 -17.11 -13.71
N ALA A 254 4.50 -17.15 -14.42
CA ALA A 254 3.80 -15.96 -14.87
C ALA A 254 3.32 -15.07 -13.69
N ASN A 255 2.96 -15.63 -12.54
CA ASN A 255 2.65 -14.85 -11.35
C ASN A 255 3.89 -14.14 -10.81
N VAL A 256 5.00 -14.88 -10.71
CA VAL A 256 6.30 -14.36 -10.25
C VAL A 256 6.78 -13.23 -11.15
N ASP A 257 6.74 -13.43 -12.47
CA ASP A 257 7.17 -12.43 -13.47
C ASP A 257 6.32 -11.15 -13.41
N LYS A 258 5.00 -11.28 -13.22
CA LYS A 258 4.09 -10.13 -13.08
C LYS A 258 4.43 -9.32 -11.82
N ILE A 259 4.67 -10.00 -10.71
CA ILE A 259 5.05 -9.35 -9.43
C ILE A 259 6.40 -8.66 -9.60
N ALA A 260 7.42 -9.35 -10.09
CA ALA A 260 8.77 -8.84 -10.32
C ALA A 260 8.75 -7.57 -11.21
N ARG A 261 8.01 -7.62 -12.31
CA ARG A 261 7.88 -6.48 -13.24
C ARG A 261 7.27 -5.24 -12.60
N LEU A 262 6.23 -5.39 -11.76
CA LEU A 262 5.55 -4.25 -11.13
C LEU A 262 6.32 -3.70 -9.94
N THR A 263 7.09 -4.53 -9.25
CA THR A 263 7.82 -4.14 -8.05
C THR A 263 9.28 -3.75 -8.32
N GLY A 264 9.88 -4.31 -9.36
CA GLY A 264 11.31 -4.20 -9.64
C GLY A 264 12.16 -5.18 -8.82
N ALA A 265 11.52 -6.12 -8.10
CA ALA A 265 12.22 -7.19 -7.40
C ALA A 265 12.84 -8.18 -8.41
N ASN A 266 13.90 -8.89 -8.00
CA ASN A 266 14.40 -10.02 -8.77
C ASN A 266 13.36 -11.15 -8.71
N ALA A 267 13.03 -11.75 -9.84
CA ALA A 267 12.05 -12.84 -9.91
C ALA A 267 12.42 -14.03 -9.00
N ALA A 268 13.71 -14.31 -8.86
CA ALA A 268 14.20 -15.38 -7.98
C ALA A 268 13.88 -15.13 -6.49
N ASP A 269 13.77 -13.86 -6.08
CA ASP A 269 13.55 -13.48 -4.68
C ASP A 269 12.05 -13.39 -4.32
N VAL A 270 11.17 -13.28 -5.33
CA VAL A 270 9.72 -13.12 -5.12
C VAL A 270 9.11 -14.19 -4.20
N PRO A 271 9.46 -15.50 -4.30
CA PRO A 271 8.95 -16.52 -3.39
C PRO A 271 9.28 -16.26 -1.92
N GLU A 272 10.52 -15.89 -1.61
CA GLU A 272 10.97 -15.58 -0.25
C GLU A 272 10.27 -14.31 0.27
N LEU A 273 10.15 -13.28 -0.57
CA LEU A 273 9.51 -12.02 -0.23
C LEU A 273 8.02 -12.18 0.07
N LEU A 274 7.31 -13.00 -0.73
CA LEU A 274 5.92 -13.34 -0.43
C LEU A 274 5.79 -14.07 0.92
N ALA A 275 6.72 -14.99 1.22
CA ALA A 275 6.74 -15.70 2.49
C ALA A 275 7.11 -14.80 3.69
N GLY A 276 7.77 -13.68 3.43
CA GLY A 276 8.18 -12.69 4.44
C GLY A 276 7.06 -11.84 5.01
N SER A 277 5.82 -11.99 4.52
CA SER A 277 4.64 -11.29 5.01
C SER A 277 3.43 -12.23 5.05
N LYS A 278 2.46 -11.94 5.94
CA LYS A 278 1.18 -12.64 5.97
C LYS A 278 0.11 -11.75 5.34
N PHE A 279 -0.61 -12.30 4.35
CA PHE A 279 -1.68 -11.61 3.62
C PHE A 279 -3.05 -12.07 4.14
N PRO A 280 -3.76 -11.29 4.98
CA PRO A 280 -5.03 -11.71 5.56
C PRO A 280 -6.12 -11.87 4.49
N THR A 281 -6.86 -12.97 4.55
CA THR A 281 -8.03 -13.21 3.69
C THR A 281 -9.21 -12.30 4.08
N LEU A 282 -10.20 -12.14 3.21
CA LEU A 282 -11.40 -11.34 3.53
C LEU A 282 -12.11 -11.84 4.80
N ALA A 283 -12.12 -13.15 5.06
CA ALA A 283 -12.71 -13.71 6.26
C ALA A 283 -11.96 -13.31 7.54
N GLU A 284 -10.63 -13.17 7.47
CA GLU A 284 -9.79 -12.74 8.58
C GLU A 284 -9.88 -11.24 8.84
N GLN A 285 -10.18 -10.42 7.82
CA GLN A 285 -10.17 -8.96 7.94
C GLN A 285 -11.11 -8.41 9.02
N ALA A 286 -12.28 -9.01 9.19
CA ALA A 286 -13.26 -8.55 10.20
C ALA A 286 -12.94 -9.05 11.62
N ALA A 287 -11.89 -9.87 11.79
CA ALA A 287 -11.51 -10.39 13.10
C ALA A 287 -11.11 -9.26 14.06
N PRO A 288 -11.29 -9.47 15.39
CA PRO A 288 -10.88 -8.50 16.41
C PRO A 288 -9.41 -8.10 16.35
N ALA A 289 -8.54 -8.98 15.84
CA ALA A 289 -7.12 -8.70 15.69
C ALA A 289 -6.80 -7.71 14.54
N LEU A 290 -7.69 -7.57 13.56
CA LEU A 290 -7.52 -6.71 12.39
C LEU A 290 -8.53 -5.55 12.40
N LEU A 291 -9.34 -5.38 11.35
CA LEU A 291 -10.30 -4.26 11.22
C LEU A 291 -11.38 -4.26 12.30
N GLY A 292 -11.59 -5.36 13.00
CA GLY A 292 -12.52 -5.49 14.13
C GLY A 292 -12.05 -4.82 15.44
N GLY A 293 -10.90 -4.13 15.43
CA GLY A 293 -10.39 -3.38 16.60
C GLY A 293 -8.86 -3.34 16.71
N GLY A 294 -8.17 -4.42 16.35
CA GLY A 294 -6.71 -4.51 16.44
C GLY A 294 -5.97 -3.44 15.64
N THR A 295 -6.46 -3.13 14.44
CA THR A 295 -5.92 -2.05 13.61
C THR A 295 -6.06 -0.69 14.30
N VAL A 296 -7.18 -0.41 14.96
CA VAL A 296 -7.38 0.84 15.73
C VAL A 296 -6.35 0.95 16.86
N LYS A 297 -6.16 -0.14 17.61
CA LYS A 297 -5.16 -0.21 18.68
C LYS A 297 -3.75 0.01 18.11
N ALA A 298 -3.39 -0.68 17.03
CA ALA A 298 -2.08 -0.56 16.41
C ALA A 298 -1.80 0.87 15.90
N LEU A 299 -2.79 1.55 15.29
CA LEU A 299 -2.66 2.95 14.90
C LEU A 299 -2.47 3.87 16.11
N THR A 300 -3.21 3.63 17.20
CA THR A 300 -3.07 4.40 18.44
C THR A 300 -1.67 4.25 19.02
N ASP A 301 -1.16 3.03 19.11
CA ASP A 301 0.16 2.76 19.69
C ASP A 301 1.29 3.31 18.78
N THR A 302 1.14 3.16 17.46
CA THR A 302 2.06 3.76 16.48
C THR A 302 2.06 5.29 16.59
N ALA A 303 0.90 5.93 16.71
CA ALA A 303 0.80 7.38 16.83
C ALA A 303 1.45 7.89 18.13
N LYS A 304 1.25 7.21 19.27
CA LYS A 304 1.93 7.52 20.52
C LYS A 304 3.45 7.47 20.35
N PHE A 305 3.94 6.38 19.75
CA PHE A 305 5.37 6.24 19.47
C PHE A 305 5.90 7.35 18.55
N LEU A 306 5.19 7.65 17.44
CA LEU A 306 5.56 8.73 16.54
C LEU A 306 5.55 10.10 17.23
N LYS A 307 4.65 10.34 18.20
CA LYS A 307 4.62 11.55 19.01
C LYS A 307 5.86 11.63 19.91
N GLU A 308 6.23 10.55 20.60
CA GLU A 308 7.45 10.47 21.41
C GLU A 308 8.70 10.79 20.58
N GLN A 309 8.69 10.37 19.30
CA GLN A 309 9.79 10.61 18.36
C GLN A 309 9.70 11.98 17.64
N GLY A 310 8.73 12.83 17.98
CA GLY A 310 8.54 14.14 17.35
C GLY A 310 8.16 14.08 15.86
N LYS A 311 7.53 12.97 15.40
CA LYS A 311 7.13 12.76 14.00
C LYS A 311 5.67 13.10 13.73
N VAL A 312 4.86 13.25 14.78
CA VAL A 312 3.50 13.78 14.74
C VAL A 312 3.29 14.76 15.91
N ASP A 313 2.43 15.76 15.71
CA ASP A 313 2.20 16.81 16.70
C ASP A 313 1.21 16.38 17.77
N LYS A 314 0.29 15.47 17.45
CA LYS A 314 -0.77 15.01 18.37
C LYS A 314 -1.07 13.53 18.20
N VAL A 315 -1.63 12.96 19.26
CA VAL A 315 -2.29 11.64 19.25
C VAL A 315 -3.79 11.91 19.43
N LEU A 316 -4.61 11.30 18.58
CA LEU A 316 -6.07 11.42 18.68
C LEU A 316 -6.58 10.57 19.84
N ALA A 317 -7.71 10.97 20.42
CA ALA A 317 -8.40 10.18 21.43
C ALA A 317 -8.95 8.87 20.85
N ASP A 318 -9.33 8.85 19.56
CA ASP A 318 -9.89 7.70 18.88
C ASP A 318 -9.42 7.65 17.41
N TYR A 319 -8.86 6.50 17.00
CA TYR A 319 -8.50 6.18 15.62
C TYR A 319 -9.57 5.32 14.90
N GLY A 320 -10.67 4.98 15.57
CA GLY A 320 -11.79 4.22 15.00
C GLY A 320 -12.31 4.79 13.67
N PRO A 321 -12.49 6.12 13.53
CA PRO A 321 -12.95 6.72 12.28
C PRO A 321 -12.05 6.47 11.06
N TYR A 322 -10.81 6.02 11.26
CA TYR A 322 -9.84 5.72 10.20
C TYR A 322 -9.79 4.24 9.81
N VAL A 323 -10.61 3.39 10.43
CA VAL A 323 -10.67 1.95 10.18
C VAL A 323 -12.10 1.55 9.83
N SER A 324 -12.31 0.97 8.65
CA SER A 324 -13.66 0.72 8.15
C SER A 324 -13.84 -0.73 7.67
N PRO A 325 -14.42 -1.62 8.48
CA PRO A 325 -14.72 -2.98 8.07
C PRO A 325 -15.90 -3.08 7.07
N LYS A 326 -16.68 -2.01 6.87
CA LYS A 326 -17.88 -2.00 6.00
C LYS A 326 -17.57 -2.43 4.56
N HIS A 327 -16.39 -2.06 4.03
CA HIS A 327 -16.01 -2.39 2.65
C HIS A 327 -15.70 -3.88 2.46
N VAL A 328 -15.09 -4.50 3.48
CA VAL A 328 -14.87 -5.96 3.51
C VAL A 328 -16.21 -6.70 3.61
N GLN A 329 -17.12 -6.22 4.45
CA GLN A 329 -18.47 -6.79 4.57
C GLN A 329 -19.23 -6.72 3.24
N ALA A 330 -19.20 -5.57 2.56
CA ALA A 330 -19.82 -5.41 1.24
C ALA A 330 -19.19 -6.33 0.18
N ALA A 331 -17.85 -6.46 0.17
CA ALA A 331 -17.12 -7.33 -0.74
C ALA A 331 -17.48 -8.82 -0.53
N THR A 332 -17.68 -9.24 0.72
CA THR A 332 -18.05 -10.63 1.08
C THR A 332 -19.50 -10.94 0.67
N GLN A 333 -20.43 -10.01 0.89
CA GLN A 333 -21.83 -10.16 0.48
C GLN A 333 -21.97 -10.29 -1.04
N ALA A 334 -21.26 -9.45 -1.81
CA ALA A 334 -21.24 -9.52 -3.27
C ALA A 334 -20.70 -10.87 -3.79
N SER A 335 -19.74 -11.46 -3.09
CA SER A 335 -19.21 -12.81 -3.43
C SER A 335 -20.25 -13.91 -3.18
N GLY A 336 -21.02 -13.83 -2.10
CA GLY A 336 -22.10 -14.80 -1.77
C GLY A 336 -23.23 -14.76 -2.78
N GLN A 337 -23.63 -13.58 -3.23
CA GLN A 337 -24.69 -13.43 -4.24
C GLN A 337 -24.27 -13.97 -5.61
N ALA A 338 -23.01 -13.75 -6.03
CA ALA A 338 -22.49 -14.28 -7.29
C ALA A 338 -22.46 -15.81 -7.31
N VAL A 339 -22.13 -16.46 -6.20
CA VAL A 339 -22.15 -17.93 -6.08
C VAL A 339 -23.57 -18.49 -6.05
N ALA A 340 -24.52 -17.77 -5.42
CA ALA A 340 -25.93 -18.19 -5.40
C ALA A 340 -26.62 -18.05 -6.77
N ALA A 341 -26.23 -17.04 -7.56
CA ALA A 341 -26.75 -16.82 -8.91
C ALA A 341 -26.16 -17.78 -9.98
N ALA A 342 -25.03 -18.44 -9.67
CA ALA A 342 -24.38 -19.40 -10.56
C ALA A 342 -24.77 -20.87 -10.29
N ARG A 343 -25.63 -21.12 -9.31
CA ARG A 343 -26.26 -22.41 -8.99
C ARG A 343 -27.68 -22.47 -9.50
#